data_f43cd3dbbcf4497f9c90fbedf79de482
#
_entry.id   f43cd3dbbcf4497f9c90fbedf79de482
#
_cell.length_a   1.000
_cell.length_b   1.000
_cell.length_c   1.000
_cell.angle_alpha   90.00
_cell.angle_beta   90.00
_cell.angle_gamma   90.00
#
_symmetry.space_group_name_H-M   'P 1'
#
loop_
_entity.id
_entity.type
_entity.pdbx_description
1 polymer ?
#
loop_
_entity_poly.entity_id
_entity_poly.type
_entity_poly.pdbx_seq_one_letter_code
_entity_poly.pdbx_strand_id
1 'polypeptide(L)'
;PIVDHYTYALCGDGCLEEGISYEACSFAGTHELGKLILFYDDNDITIEGDTDITFKEDVAMRFKAQNWQVIKVNLVEHPDDVALLSSAIKKAQKETKKPTIIICKTKIGYGTPLEGSHKCHGSPLGAENLQKTKERFGWTCAPFEVPEEVLAHTAKAGRRGAKREREWKAMFAEYEKKYPELAAAYKAAMRGEMVDLTKVDDLFRFEKPMATRQTSATVLNKIAAIVPNLMGGSADLAPSNLSDMKNTDAVTYGDFAPGSYEGRNMHFGIREHAMAAITNGMQLHGGLHCYCATFFIFSDYCKHAMRLSALMNIPVVYILTHDSIGVGEDGPTHEPVEQLIALRSIPNMKVYRPADGKETAAAWISALTGTAPTALVLTRQNLPQYERSGLAALKGGYVLEDCEGTPDVLLIASGSEVEQCVGAKAELAKEGIRARVISMPCFEEYEKQSAEYKESVMPSAVKARVCVEAGSPYSWYKYAGDAGEIIGMSTFGASGPAAQLFKLFGFTVENVVEKAKASLAKVAK
;
A
#
# COMPACT_ATOMS: atom_id res chain seq x y z
N PRO A 1 13.12 19.23 -19.18
CA PRO A 1 12.06 18.36 -18.65
C PRO A 1 10.84 19.19 -18.21
N ILE A 2 9.62 18.61 -18.34
CA ILE A 2 8.38 19.28 -17.93
C ILE A 2 8.30 19.34 -16.39
N VAL A 3 8.76 18.26 -15.74
CA VAL A 3 8.88 18.17 -14.29
C VAL A 3 10.36 18.23 -13.95
N ASP A 4 10.75 19.25 -13.20
CA ASP A 4 12.16 19.49 -12.85
C ASP A 4 12.25 20.28 -11.53
N HIS A 5 12.01 19.62 -10.41
CA HIS A 5 12.07 20.24 -9.10
C HIS A 5 12.95 19.44 -8.14
N TYR A 6 13.46 20.09 -7.11
CA TYR A 6 14.06 19.44 -5.96
C TYR A 6 12.99 19.01 -4.98
N THR A 7 13.26 17.92 -4.27
CA THR A 7 12.43 17.46 -3.15
C THR A 7 13.17 17.72 -1.85
N TYR A 8 12.54 18.47 -0.95
CA TYR A 8 13.08 18.79 0.37
C TYR A 8 12.30 18.06 1.43
N ALA A 9 13.00 17.41 2.34
CA ALA A 9 12.41 16.74 3.50
C ALA A 9 13.07 17.23 4.79
N LEU A 10 12.36 17.15 5.90
CA LEU A 10 12.84 17.48 7.24
C LEU A 10 12.71 16.24 8.13
N CYS A 11 13.71 15.99 8.96
CA CYS A 11 13.68 14.94 9.97
C CYS A 11 14.36 15.41 11.26
N GLY A 12 14.00 14.84 12.38
CA GLY A 12 14.69 14.99 13.66
C GLY A 12 15.41 13.71 14.07
N ASP A 13 15.94 13.68 15.29
CA ASP A 13 16.71 12.56 15.85
C ASP A 13 15.89 11.26 15.81
N GLY A 14 14.70 11.24 16.36
CA GLY A 14 13.83 10.05 16.38
C GLY A 14 13.47 9.54 14.98
N CYS A 15 13.37 10.40 13.97
CA CYS A 15 13.17 9.95 12.59
C CYS A 15 14.34 9.11 12.08
N LEU A 16 15.56 9.39 12.53
CA LEU A 16 16.77 8.66 12.12
C LEU A 16 17.04 7.42 12.98
N GLU A 17 16.41 7.29 14.14
CA GLU A 17 16.36 6.06 14.94
C GLU A 17 15.44 5.01 14.30
N GLU A 18 14.40 5.43 13.60
CA GLU A 18 13.46 4.55 12.90
C GLU A 18 14.16 3.73 11.80
N GLY A 19 13.95 2.40 11.79
CA GLY A 19 14.55 1.49 10.80
C GLY A 19 14.22 1.85 9.36
N ILE A 20 13.01 2.35 9.09
CA ILE A 20 12.59 2.79 7.75
C ILE A 20 13.49 3.89 7.18
N SER A 21 14.09 4.75 8.01
CA SER A 21 15.00 5.78 7.55
C SER A 21 16.25 5.18 6.91
N TYR A 22 16.79 4.10 7.51
CA TYR A 22 17.90 3.36 6.91
C TYR A 22 17.51 2.77 5.56
N GLU A 23 16.37 2.09 5.47
CA GLU A 23 15.88 1.48 4.24
C GLU A 23 15.72 2.52 3.12
N ALA A 24 15.00 3.62 3.39
CA ALA A 24 14.72 4.67 2.41
C ALA A 24 15.98 5.42 1.99
N CYS A 25 16.87 5.76 2.93
CA CYS A 25 18.10 6.50 2.63
C CYS A 25 19.11 5.64 1.86
N SER A 26 19.20 4.33 2.17
CA SER A 26 20.00 3.38 1.41
C SER A 26 19.48 3.24 -0.02
N PHE A 27 18.17 3.16 -0.21
CA PHE A 27 17.54 3.13 -1.53
C PHE A 27 17.86 4.41 -2.31
N ALA A 28 17.68 5.58 -1.70
CA ALA A 28 17.93 6.86 -2.36
C ALA A 28 19.38 7.02 -2.82
N GLY A 29 20.34 6.59 -1.98
CA GLY A 29 21.76 6.62 -2.34
C GLY A 29 22.14 5.63 -3.43
N THR A 30 21.52 4.43 -3.43
CA THR A 30 21.70 3.41 -4.47
C THR A 30 21.22 3.91 -5.84
N HIS A 31 20.08 4.61 -5.84
CA HIS A 31 19.48 5.15 -7.07
C HIS A 31 19.97 6.56 -7.43
N GLU A 32 20.99 7.07 -6.75
CA GLU A 32 21.62 8.37 -7.07
C GLU A 32 20.60 9.53 -7.18
N LEU A 33 19.65 9.62 -6.23
CA LEU A 33 18.55 10.61 -6.30
C LEU A 33 19.04 12.02 -5.96
N GLY A 34 19.82 12.64 -6.86
CA GLY A 34 20.53 13.90 -6.65
C GLY A 34 19.62 15.13 -6.41
N LYS A 35 18.32 15.05 -6.64
CA LYS A 35 17.35 16.12 -6.34
C LYS A 35 16.70 15.99 -4.96
N LEU A 36 17.01 14.95 -4.20
CA LEU A 36 16.55 14.76 -2.83
C LEU A 36 17.50 15.45 -1.85
N ILE A 37 16.99 16.39 -1.09
CA ILE A 37 17.71 17.15 -0.07
C ILE A 37 17.00 16.97 1.27
N LEU A 38 17.67 16.31 2.21
CA LEU A 38 17.16 16.05 3.56
C LEU A 38 17.80 17.04 4.54
N PHE A 39 16.99 17.73 5.32
CA PHE A 39 17.44 18.48 6.48
C PHE A 39 17.26 17.62 7.72
N TYR A 40 18.32 17.46 8.47
CA TYR A 40 18.29 16.81 9.76
C TYR A 40 18.43 17.87 10.85
N ASP A 41 17.38 18.03 11.65
CA ASP A 41 17.37 18.86 12.86
C ASP A 41 18.03 18.06 14.00
N ASP A 42 19.33 18.23 14.11
CA ASP A 42 20.23 17.58 15.07
C ASP A 42 20.23 18.41 16.36
N ASN A 43 19.27 18.15 17.24
CA ASN A 43 19.09 18.91 18.48
C ASN A 43 19.34 18.11 19.76
N ASP A 44 19.76 16.86 19.64
CA ASP A 44 20.10 15.91 20.71
C ASP A 44 18.94 15.57 21.66
N ILE A 45 17.68 15.87 21.32
CA ILE A 45 16.54 15.67 22.23
C ILE A 45 15.44 14.84 21.57
N THR A 46 14.99 13.83 22.29
CA THR A 46 13.75 13.07 22.03
C THR A 46 12.76 13.28 23.17
N ILE A 47 11.62 12.59 23.14
CA ILE A 47 10.59 12.71 24.17
C ILE A 47 11.06 12.19 25.56
N GLU A 48 11.99 11.23 25.57
CA GLU A 48 12.59 10.68 26.81
C GLU A 48 13.67 11.57 27.41
N GLY A 49 14.28 12.43 26.59
CA GLY A 49 15.37 13.29 27.03
C GLY A 49 16.48 13.40 26.01
N ASP A 50 17.71 13.48 26.51
CA ASP A 50 18.92 13.55 25.69
C ASP A 50 19.13 12.26 24.90
N THR A 51 19.51 12.38 23.62
CA THR A 51 19.78 11.24 22.72
C THR A 51 20.94 10.37 23.17
N ASP A 52 21.80 10.85 24.06
CA ASP A 52 22.93 10.07 24.61
C ASP A 52 22.54 8.73 25.21
N ILE A 53 21.28 8.56 25.60
CA ILE A 53 20.75 7.32 26.19
C ILE A 53 20.34 6.29 25.13
N THR A 54 20.06 6.70 23.89
CA THR A 54 19.53 5.81 22.84
C THR A 54 20.27 5.90 21.51
N PHE A 55 20.85 7.04 21.15
CA PHE A 55 21.33 7.34 19.80
C PHE A 55 22.69 8.01 19.79
N LYS A 56 23.78 7.21 19.66
CA LYS A 56 25.19 7.68 19.63
C LYS A 56 25.88 7.46 18.29
N GLU A 57 25.12 7.27 17.22
CA GLU A 57 25.67 7.03 15.90
C GLU A 57 26.36 8.29 15.33
N ASP A 58 27.44 8.11 14.57
CA ASP A 58 27.89 9.14 13.64
C ASP A 58 27.01 9.15 12.39
N VAL A 59 25.96 9.95 12.43
CA VAL A 59 25.00 10.11 11.32
C VAL A 59 25.72 10.53 10.03
N ALA A 60 26.73 11.37 10.12
CA ALA A 60 27.49 11.80 8.95
C ALA A 60 28.23 10.64 8.27
N MET A 61 28.82 9.74 9.07
CA MET A 61 29.46 8.52 8.54
C MET A 61 28.43 7.56 7.95
N ARG A 62 27.29 7.35 8.62
CA ARG A 62 26.20 6.51 8.13
C ARG A 62 25.72 6.94 6.75
N PHE A 63 25.43 8.23 6.55
CA PHE A 63 24.97 8.76 5.27
C PHE A 63 26.05 8.74 4.19
N LYS A 64 27.31 8.96 4.53
CA LYS A 64 28.43 8.79 3.59
C LYS A 64 28.53 7.35 3.10
N ALA A 65 28.37 6.36 4.00
CA ALA A 65 28.37 4.93 3.65
C ALA A 65 27.20 4.56 2.73
N GLN A 66 26.09 5.28 2.81
CA GLN A 66 24.91 5.13 1.95
C GLN A 66 25.01 5.94 0.63
N ASN A 67 26.19 6.45 0.26
CA ASN A 67 26.43 7.24 -0.96
C ASN A 67 25.74 8.62 -0.99
N TRP A 68 25.53 9.26 0.16
CA TRP A 68 25.00 10.63 0.25
C TRP A 68 26.09 11.69 0.31
N GLN A 69 25.81 12.88 -0.23
CA GLN A 69 26.57 14.10 0.11
C GLN A 69 26.15 14.54 1.53
N VAL A 70 27.13 14.86 2.37
CA VAL A 70 26.89 15.35 3.74
C VAL A 70 27.40 16.78 3.87
N ILE A 71 26.53 17.67 4.32
CA ILE A 71 26.85 19.07 4.65
C ILE A 71 26.50 19.29 6.12
N LYS A 72 27.40 19.89 6.90
CA LYS A 72 27.13 20.23 8.30
C LYS A 72 26.97 21.74 8.44
N VAL A 73 26.00 22.17 9.24
CA VAL A 73 25.66 23.56 9.54
C VAL A 73 25.46 23.67 11.04
N ASN A 74 26.15 24.60 11.71
CA ASN A 74 25.98 24.85 13.13
C ASN A 74 25.14 26.11 13.36
N LEU A 75 23.85 25.87 13.72
CA LEU A 75 22.89 26.93 14.04
C LEU A 75 22.80 27.22 15.54
N VAL A 76 23.54 26.50 16.40
CA VAL A 76 23.65 26.85 17.83
C VAL A 76 24.53 28.10 17.97
N GLU A 77 25.61 28.19 17.21
CA GLU A 77 26.50 29.33 17.20
C GLU A 77 25.94 30.51 16.38
N HIS A 78 25.14 30.22 15.35
CA HIS A 78 24.62 31.20 14.40
C HIS A 78 23.12 30.98 14.16
N PRO A 79 22.24 31.14 15.18
CA PRO A 79 20.85 30.73 15.10
C PRO A 79 19.99 31.50 14.07
N ASP A 80 20.39 32.73 13.75
CA ASP A 80 19.70 33.62 12.80
C ASP A 80 20.39 33.71 11.43
N ASP A 81 21.42 32.87 11.16
CA ASP A 81 22.16 32.91 9.90
C ASP A 81 21.44 32.19 8.76
N VAL A 82 20.46 32.87 8.17
CA VAL A 82 19.75 32.42 6.96
C VAL A 82 20.72 32.31 5.76
N ALA A 83 21.80 33.07 5.73
CA ALA A 83 22.77 33.03 4.62
C ALA A 83 23.57 31.72 4.65
N LEU A 84 23.90 31.20 5.84
CA LEU A 84 24.56 29.94 6.04
C LEU A 84 23.70 28.78 5.50
N LEU A 85 22.40 28.72 5.86
CA LEU A 85 21.44 27.75 5.31
C LEU A 85 21.29 27.87 3.80
N SER A 86 21.14 29.09 3.29
CA SER A 86 21.04 29.35 1.84
C SER A 86 22.28 28.88 1.08
N SER A 87 23.46 29.00 1.66
CA SER A 87 24.72 28.51 1.10
C SER A 87 24.76 26.99 1.05
N ALA A 88 24.33 26.33 2.15
CA ALA A 88 24.23 24.86 2.21
C ALA A 88 23.27 24.31 1.15
N ILE A 89 22.09 24.92 0.99
CA ILE A 89 21.12 24.56 -0.06
C ILE A 89 21.73 24.69 -1.45
N LYS A 90 22.38 25.83 -1.75
CA LYS A 90 23.06 26.03 -3.05
C LYS A 90 24.14 24.99 -3.31
N LYS A 91 24.87 24.57 -2.27
CA LYS A 91 25.86 23.49 -2.38
C LYS A 91 25.20 22.14 -2.63
N ALA A 92 24.10 21.83 -1.94
CA ALA A 92 23.30 20.63 -2.17
C ALA A 92 22.75 20.56 -3.60
N GLN A 93 22.21 21.67 -4.12
CA GLN A 93 21.67 21.76 -5.48
C GLN A 93 22.72 21.58 -6.60
N LYS A 94 24.00 21.72 -6.30
CA LYS A 94 25.09 21.47 -7.26
C LYS A 94 25.45 19.99 -7.38
N GLU A 95 25.09 19.19 -6.41
CA GLU A 95 25.26 17.73 -6.46
C GLU A 95 24.12 17.13 -7.29
N THR A 96 24.46 16.38 -8.32
CA THR A 96 23.47 15.83 -9.26
C THR A 96 23.41 14.30 -9.25
N LYS A 97 24.40 13.65 -8.60
CA LYS A 97 24.52 12.18 -8.58
C LYS A 97 24.26 11.56 -7.21
N LYS A 98 24.15 12.37 -6.17
CA LYS A 98 23.95 11.89 -4.80
C LYS A 98 22.85 12.69 -4.13
N PRO A 99 21.96 12.04 -3.39
CA PRO A 99 21.09 12.76 -2.47
C PRO A 99 21.95 13.47 -1.42
N THR A 100 21.45 14.57 -0.86
CA THR A 100 22.19 15.37 0.12
C THR A 100 21.47 15.40 1.46
N ILE A 101 22.20 15.15 2.54
CA ILE A 101 21.77 15.50 3.89
C ILE A 101 22.48 16.76 4.38
N ILE A 102 21.71 17.72 4.89
CA ILE A 102 22.20 18.91 5.58
C ILE A 102 21.92 18.68 7.08
N ILE A 103 22.98 18.36 7.82
CA ILE A 103 22.91 18.16 9.27
C ILE A 103 22.97 19.53 9.92
N CYS A 104 21.84 19.97 10.47
CA CYS A 104 21.69 21.27 11.12
C CYS A 104 21.78 21.08 12.64
N LYS A 105 22.91 21.39 13.24
CA LYS A 105 23.05 21.44 14.69
C LYS A 105 22.19 22.57 15.22
N THR A 106 21.15 22.25 15.98
CA THR A 106 20.22 23.23 16.53
C THR A 106 20.05 23.05 18.04
N LYS A 107 19.16 23.81 18.60
CA LYS A 107 18.74 23.67 20.00
C LYS A 107 17.24 23.72 20.08
N ILE A 108 16.63 22.61 20.57
CA ILE A 108 15.18 22.54 20.67
C ILE A 108 14.65 23.67 21.56
N GLY A 109 13.51 24.26 21.17
CA GLY A 109 12.89 25.34 21.94
C GLY A 109 13.73 26.61 22.04
N TYR A 110 14.60 26.89 21.07
CA TYR A 110 15.45 28.08 21.04
C TYR A 110 14.67 29.35 21.38
N GLY A 111 15.21 30.13 22.29
CA GLY A 111 14.63 31.39 22.77
C GLY A 111 13.54 31.23 23.82
N THR A 112 13.11 30.03 24.16
CA THR A 112 12.12 29.78 25.22
C THR A 112 12.78 29.52 26.57
N PRO A 113 12.05 29.64 27.71
CA PRO A 113 12.55 29.22 29.01
C PRO A 113 12.81 27.69 29.13
N LEU A 114 12.34 26.89 28.19
CA LEU A 114 12.51 25.45 28.12
C LEU A 114 13.58 25.02 27.09
N GLU A 115 14.36 25.96 26.58
CA GLU A 115 15.42 25.76 25.59
C GLU A 115 16.35 24.60 25.97
N GLY A 116 16.58 23.66 25.06
CA GLY A 116 17.42 22.47 25.26
C GLY A 116 16.78 21.39 26.14
N SER A 117 15.51 21.50 26.48
CA SER A 117 14.82 20.54 27.35
C SER A 117 13.79 19.70 26.59
N HIS A 118 13.70 18.40 26.91
CA HIS A 118 12.64 17.50 26.42
C HIS A 118 11.22 18.01 26.75
N LYS A 119 11.06 18.91 27.73
CA LYS A 119 9.76 19.47 28.11
C LYS A 119 9.09 20.29 27.01
N CYS A 120 9.82 20.75 26.01
CA CYS A 120 9.25 21.43 24.83
C CYS A 120 9.12 20.49 23.62
N HIS A 121 9.51 19.22 23.74
CA HIS A 121 9.33 18.24 22.68
C HIS A 121 7.87 17.78 22.66
N GLY A 122 7.12 18.20 21.62
CA GLY A 122 5.72 17.81 21.42
C GLY A 122 4.70 18.35 22.43
N SER A 123 5.11 19.28 23.31
CA SER A 123 4.25 19.89 24.33
C SER A 123 4.13 21.40 24.17
N PRO A 124 2.95 22.00 24.40
CA PRO A 124 2.79 23.44 24.41
C PRO A 124 3.65 24.10 25.48
N LEU A 125 4.21 25.27 25.20
CA LEU A 125 5.01 26.04 26.15
C LEU A 125 4.23 26.48 27.39
N GLY A 126 2.90 26.64 27.27
CA GLY A 126 2.05 27.26 28.26
C GLY A 126 2.10 28.79 28.20
N ALA A 127 1.09 29.45 28.82
CA ALA A 127 0.91 30.89 28.68
C ALA A 127 2.08 31.71 29.26
N GLU A 128 2.61 31.32 30.42
CA GLU A 128 3.71 32.02 31.08
C GLU A 128 5.01 31.97 30.27
N ASN A 129 5.39 30.76 29.79
CA ASN A 129 6.61 30.60 28.98
C ASN A 129 6.47 31.27 27.62
N LEU A 130 5.27 31.22 27.01
CA LEU A 130 4.99 31.93 25.77
C LEU A 130 5.17 33.45 25.96
N GLN A 131 4.68 34.03 27.07
CA GLN A 131 4.85 35.45 27.34
C GLN A 131 6.34 35.82 27.50
N LYS A 132 7.12 35.05 28.27
CA LYS A 132 8.57 35.24 28.40
C LYS A 132 9.30 35.12 27.06
N THR A 133 8.87 34.21 26.19
CA THR A 133 9.43 34.05 24.83
C THR A 133 9.15 35.28 23.98
N LYS A 134 7.91 35.81 24.02
CA LYS A 134 7.54 37.05 23.32
C LYS A 134 8.38 38.24 23.79
N GLU A 135 8.56 38.38 25.11
CA GLU A 135 9.42 39.43 25.70
C GLU A 135 10.86 39.32 25.22
N ARG A 136 11.43 38.11 25.22
CA ARG A 136 12.81 37.87 24.73
C ARG A 136 12.99 38.26 23.26
N PHE A 137 12.00 37.98 22.41
CA PHE A 137 12.05 38.33 20.99
C PHE A 137 11.48 39.71 20.68
N GLY A 138 11.06 40.50 21.66
CA GLY A 138 10.46 41.80 21.44
C GLY A 138 9.13 41.75 20.67
N TRP A 139 8.40 40.61 20.76
CA TRP A 139 7.14 40.41 20.04
C TRP A 139 5.95 41.01 20.80
N THR A 140 5.42 42.11 20.27
CA THR A 140 4.37 42.92 20.94
C THR A 140 2.98 42.72 20.34
N CYS A 141 2.83 41.93 19.28
CA CYS A 141 1.56 41.72 18.59
C CYS A 141 0.60 40.87 19.43
N ALA A 142 -0.68 41.13 19.25
CA ALA A 142 -1.76 40.32 19.79
C ALA A 142 -1.73 38.87 19.26
N PRO A 143 -2.41 37.90 19.90
CA PRO A 143 -2.53 36.55 19.37
C PRO A 143 -3.10 36.56 17.94
N PHE A 144 -2.43 35.80 17.03
CA PHE A 144 -2.74 35.71 15.60
C PHE A 144 -2.56 36.99 14.77
N GLU A 145 -2.09 38.08 15.37
CA GLU A 145 -1.73 39.29 14.64
C GLU A 145 -0.31 39.16 14.09
N VAL A 146 -0.11 39.52 12.83
CA VAL A 146 1.19 39.53 12.15
C VAL A 146 1.45 40.94 11.62
N PRO A 147 2.63 41.55 11.89
CA PRO A 147 2.96 42.88 11.39
C PRO A 147 2.89 42.98 9.87
N GLU A 148 2.42 44.11 9.36
CA GLU A 148 2.30 44.34 7.89
C GLU A 148 3.62 44.15 7.16
N GLU A 149 4.73 44.56 7.77
CA GLU A 149 6.06 44.40 7.18
C GLU A 149 6.46 42.93 7.01
N VAL A 150 6.07 42.05 7.95
CA VAL A 150 6.27 40.60 7.87
C VAL A 150 5.40 40.01 6.76
N LEU A 151 4.12 40.39 6.70
CA LEU A 151 3.22 39.98 5.63
C LEU A 151 3.74 40.43 4.25
N ALA A 152 4.18 41.69 4.13
CA ALA A 152 4.77 42.21 2.90
C ALA A 152 6.05 41.48 2.49
N HIS A 153 6.87 41.06 3.48
CA HIS A 153 8.08 40.28 3.24
C HIS A 153 7.76 38.86 2.75
N THR A 154 6.88 38.13 3.46
CA THR A 154 6.50 36.75 3.12
C THR A 154 5.75 36.69 1.78
N ALA A 155 4.94 37.69 1.45
CA ALA A 155 4.25 37.80 0.16
C ALA A 155 5.23 37.84 -1.04
N LYS A 156 6.53 38.18 -0.83
CA LYS A 156 7.56 38.09 -1.89
C LYS A 156 7.75 36.65 -2.38
N ALA A 157 7.60 35.64 -1.49
CA ALA A 157 7.67 34.23 -1.87
C ALA A 157 6.53 33.86 -2.84
N GLY A 158 5.30 34.26 -2.52
CA GLY A 158 4.14 34.05 -3.41
C GLY A 158 4.32 34.71 -4.78
N ARG A 159 4.85 35.94 -4.82
CA ARG A 159 5.14 36.63 -6.11
C ARG A 159 6.21 35.90 -6.92
N ARG A 160 7.26 35.37 -6.28
CA ARG A 160 8.27 34.54 -6.97
C ARG A 160 7.66 33.24 -7.51
N GLY A 161 6.82 32.59 -6.70
CA GLY A 161 6.09 31.39 -7.12
C GLY A 161 5.19 31.63 -8.33
N ALA A 162 4.36 32.68 -8.28
CA ALA A 162 3.49 33.06 -9.38
C ALA A 162 4.25 33.42 -10.68
N LYS A 163 5.47 33.99 -10.55
CA LYS A 163 6.34 34.23 -11.71
C LYS A 163 6.79 32.93 -12.33
N ARG A 164 7.30 31.98 -11.52
CA ARG A 164 7.77 30.66 -11.99
C ARG A 164 6.63 29.84 -12.61
N GLU A 165 5.44 29.91 -12.03
CA GLU A 165 4.26 29.25 -12.58
C GLU A 165 3.91 29.79 -13.98
N ARG A 166 3.94 31.10 -14.18
CA ARG A 166 3.74 31.69 -15.51
C ARG A 166 4.80 31.27 -16.52
N GLU A 167 6.08 31.23 -16.10
CA GLU A 167 7.19 30.77 -16.93
C GLU A 167 7.01 29.31 -17.32
N TRP A 168 6.60 28.47 -16.38
CA TRP A 168 6.33 27.06 -16.64
C TRP A 168 5.12 26.88 -17.59
N LYS A 169 4.03 27.63 -17.36
CA LYS A 169 2.86 27.58 -18.26
C LYS A 169 3.20 28.00 -19.69
N ALA A 170 4.03 29.02 -19.86
CA ALA A 170 4.51 29.43 -21.17
C ALA A 170 5.37 28.34 -21.85
N MET A 171 6.31 27.78 -21.10
CA MET A 171 7.14 26.66 -21.57
C MET A 171 6.28 25.44 -21.96
N PHE A 172 5.27 25.10 -21.12
CA PHE A 172 4.38 23.98 -21.39
C PHE A 172 3.51 24.22 -22.62
N ALA A 173 3.05 25.44 -22.85
CA ALA A 173 2.30 25.80 -24.07
C ALA A 173 3.13 25.59 -25.36
N GLU A 174 4.43 25.94 -25.33
CA GLU A 174 5.33 25.65 -26.47
C GLU A 174 5.60 24.15 -26.61
N TYR A 175 5.74 23.42 -25.48
CA TYR A 175 5.85 21.96 -25.50
C TYR A 175 4.61 21.31 -26.13
N GLU A 176 3.41 21.76 -25.76
CA GLU A 176 2.14 21.24 -26.29
C GLU A 176 2.01 21.45 -27.80
N LYS A 177 2.46 22.61 -28.32
CA LYS A 177 2.51 22.85 -29.78
C LYS A 177 3.45 21.88 -30.49
N LYS A 178 4.60 21.58 -29.87
CA LYS A 178 5.63 20.75 -30.47
C LYS A 178 5.36 19.26 -30.33
N TYR A 179 4.73 18.85 -29.21
CA TYR A 179 4.49 17.46 -28.83
C TYR A 179 3.06 17.27 -28.28
N PRO A 180 2.01 17.45 -29.13
CA PRO A 180 0.62 17.50 -28.67
C PRO A 180 0.16 16.20 -28.01
N GLU A 181 0.58 15.04 -28.52
CA GLU A 181 0.20 13.74 -27.96
C GLU A 181 0.83 13.50 -26.58
N LEU A 182 2.11 13.84 -26.42
CA LEU A 182 2.81 13.71 -25.14
C LEU A 182 2.26 14.69 -24.10
N ALA A 183 1.88 15.90 -24.51
CA ALA A 183 1.27 16.88 -23.63
C ALA A 183 -0.13 16.44 -23.19
N ALA A 184 -0.92 15.85 -24.10
CA ALA A 184 -2.23 15.28 -23.77
C ALA A 184 -2.09 14.11 -22.78
N ALA A 185 -1.15 13.20 -23.02
CA ALA A 185 -0.86 12.07 -22.12
C ALA A 185 -0.42 12.57 -20.73
N TYR A 186 0.47 13.56 -20.65
CA TYR A 186 0.88 14.17 -19.38
C TYR A 186 -0.31 14.76 -18.61
N LYS A 187 -1.16 15.54 -19.31
CA LYS A 187 -2.36 16.14 -18.70
C LYS A 187 -3.33 15.07 -18.18
N ALA A 188 -3.55 14.00 -18.96
CA ALA A 188 -4.41 12.89 -18.57
C ALA A 188 -3.86 12.16 -17.32
N ALA A 189 -2.56 11.86 -17.33
CA ALA A 189 -1.87 11.24 -16.20
C ALA A 189 -1.98 12.09 -14.92
N MET A 190 -1.71 13.40 -15.01
CA MET A 190 -1.80 14.32 -13.87
C MET A 190 -3.23 14.51 -13.33
N ARG A 191 -4.28 14.24 -14.15
CA ARG A 191 -5.67 14.19 -13.70
C ARG A 191 -6.08 12.83 -13.15
N GLY A 192 -5.18 11.83 -13.18
CA GLY A 192 -5.50 10.45 -12.78
C GLY A 192 -6.48 9.75 -13.72
N GLU A 193 -6.54 10.17 -14.99
CA GLU A 193 -7.42 9.55 -15.97
C GLU A 193 -6.97 8.11 -16.26
N MET A 194 -7.94 7.20 -16.26
CA MET A 194 -7.73 5.77 -16.53
C MET A 194 -8.64 5.33 -17.67
N VAL A 195 -8.13 4.48 -18.53
CA VAL A 195 -8.93 3.79 -19.53
C VAL A 195 -9.97 2.89 -18.85
N ASP A 196 -11.14 2.71 -19.48
CA ASP A 196 -12.16 1.82 -18.95
C ASP A 196 -11.74 0.35 -19.09
N LEU A 197 -11.03 -0.14 -18.07
CA LEU A 197 -10.52 -1.51 -18.03
C LEU A 197 -11.63 -2.58 -18.03
N THR A 198 -12.88 -2.22 -17.67
CA THR A 198 -14.01 -3.16 -17.70
C THR A 198 -14.39 -3.59 -19.13
N LYS A 199 -13.96 -2.82 -20.14
CA LYS A 199 -14.20 -3.09 -21.56
C LYS A 199 -13.05 -3.81 -22.26
N VAL A 200 -12.02 -4.19 -21.51
CA VAL A 200 -10.85 -4.91 -22.06
C VAL A 200 -11.06 -6.41 -21.84
N ASP A 201 -11.82 -7.03 -22.74
CA ASP A 201 -12.19 -8.46 -22.66
C ASP A 201 -11.01 -9.40 -22.46
N ASP A 202 -9.86 -9.04 -23.03
CA ASP A 202 -8.66 -9.85 -22.92
C ASP A 202 -8.14 -10.02 -21.48
N LEU A 203 -8.46 -9.10 -20.57
CA LEU A 203 -8.11 -9.22 -19.16
C LEU A 203 -8.79 -10.43 -18.49
N PHE A 204 -9.90 -10.91 -19.01
CA PHE A 204 -10.71 -12.00 -18.45
C PHE A 204 -10.52 -13.36 -19.13
N ARG A 205 -9.53 -13.51 -20.05
CA ARG A 205 -9.29 -14.74 -20.78
C ARG A 205 -8.33 -15.67 -20.04
N PHE A 206 -8.91 -16.64 -19.31
CA PHE A 206 -8.19 -17.70 -18.61
C PHE A 206 -8.90 -19.03 -18.87
N GLU A 207 -8.19 -19.99 -19.45
CA GLU A 207 -8.75 -21.28 -19.87
C GLU A 207 -8.27 -22.47 -19.01
N LYS A 208 -7.13 -22.31 -18.34
CA LYS A 208 -6.46 -23.41 -17.61
C LYS A 208 -6.36 -23.08 -16.12
N PRO A 209 -6.35 -24.09 -15.24
CA PRO A 209 -5.99 -23.89 -13.85
C PRO A 209 -4.65 -23.18 -13.71
N MET A 210 -4.63 -22.12 -12.88
CA MET A 210 -3.48 -21.25 -12.74
C MET A 210 -3.45 -20.61 -11.35
N ALA A 211 -2.27 -20.45 -10.75
CA ALA A 211 -2.14 -19.72 -9.50
C ALA A 211 -2.54 -18.25 -9.69
N THR A 212 -3.22 -17.66 -8.68
CA THR A 212 -3.68 -16.28 -8.83
C THR A 212 -2.51 -15.28 -8.89
N ARG A 213 -1.31 -15.59 -8.38
CA ARG A 213 -0.10 -14.79 -8.64
C ARG A 213 0.28 -14.80 -10.14
N GLN A 214 0.09 -15.91 -10.86
CA GLN A 214 0.38 -16.02 -12.29
C GLN A 214 -0.68 -15.29 -13.12
N THR A 215 -1.96 -15.40 -12.73
CA THR A 215 -3.03 -14.64 -13.38
C THR A 215 -2.84 -13.13 -13.16
N SER A 216 -2.41 -12.73 -11.95
CA SER A 216 -2.04 -11.34 -11.65
C SER A 216 -0.90 -10.84 -12.54
N ALA A 217 0.16 -11.64 -12.74
CA ALA A 217 1.23 -11.31 -13.67
C ALA A 217 0.73 -11.12 -15.11
N THR A 218 -0.17 -11.99 -15.56
CA THR A 218 -0.80 -11.88 -16.88
C THR A 218 -1.60 -10.58 -17.01
N VAL A 219 -2.43 -10.27 -16.00
CA VAL A 219 -3.24 -9.03 -15.96
C VAL A 219 -2.35 -7.80 -15.87
N LEU A 220 -1.34 -7.79 -14.98
CA LEU A 220 -0.36 -6.71 -14.82
C LEU A 220 0.29 -6.36 -16.17
N ASN A 221 0.77 -7.38 -16.90
CA ASN A 221 1.45 -7.17 -18.18
C ASN A 221 0.51 -6.64 -19.28
N LYS A 222 -0.73 -7.12 -19.33
CA LYS A 222 -1.76 -6.60 -20.24
C LYS A 222 -2.11 -5.14 -19.91
N ILE A 223 -2.28 -4.81 -18.61
CA ILE A 223 -2.52 -3.44 -18.16
C ILE A 223 -1.32 -2.55 -18.44
N ALA A 224 -0.08 -3.03 -18.22
CA ALA A 224 1.13 -2.26 -18.46
C ALA A 224 1.29 -1.84 -19.94
N ALA A 225 0.73 -2.60 -20.87
CA ALA A 225 0.74 -2.27 -22.30
C ALA A 225 -0.20 -1.09 -22.64
N ILE A 226 -1.28 -0.88 -21.87
CA ILE A 226 -2.31 0.13 -22.14
C ILE A 226 -2.29 1.29 -21.14
N VAL A 227 -1.58 1.15 -20.02
CA VAL A 227 -1.41 2.16 -18.97
C VAL A 227 0.09 2.50 -18.84
N PRO A 228 0.61 3.42 -19.65
CA PRO A 228 2.06 3.67 -19.74
C PRO A 228 2.66 4.28 -18.48
N ASN A 229 1.84 4.89 -17.63
CA ASN A 229 2.24 5.47 -16.34
C ASN A 229 2.02 4.54 -15.14
N LEU A 230 1.83 3.23 -15.38
CA LEU A 230 1.90 2.20 -14.33
C LEU A 230 3.36 1.93 -14.00
N MET A 231 3.71 2.00 -12.72
CA MET A 231 5.08 1.82 -12.21
C MET A 231 5.07 1.08 -10.86
N GLY A 232 6.03 0.21 -10.62
CA GLY A 232 6.13 -0.49 -9.35
C GLY A 232 7.21 -1.55 -9.33
N GLY A 233 7.17 -2.42 -8.32
CA GLY A 233 8.17 -3.49 -8.18
C GLY A 233 8.04 -4.25 -6.87
N SER A 234 9.10 -4.93 -6.46
CA SER A 234 9.07 -5.87 -5.33
C SER A 234 10.20 -5.65 -4.33
N ALA A 235 9.96 -6.08 -3.10
CA ALA A 235 10.98 -6.21 -2.05
C ALA A 235 11.78 -7.50 -2.24
N ASP A 236 12.64 -7.55 -3.28
CA ASP A 236 13.54 -8.67 -3.61
C ASP A 236 12.86 -10.00 -3.99
N LEU A 237 11.55 -9.99 -4.24
CA LEU A 237 10.75 -11.19 -4.50
C LEU A 237 10.10 -11.20 -5.89
N ALA A 238 10.52 -10.33 -6.80
CA ALA A 238 9.90 -10.20 -8.13
C ALA A 238 9.78 -11.53 -8.91
N PRO A 239 10.78 -12.44 -8.93
CA PRO A 239 10.65 -13.73 -9.60
C PRO A 239 9.59 -14.65 -8.98
N SER A 240 9.34 -14.53 -7.66
CA SER A 240 8.35 -15.33 -6.93
C SER A 240 6.96 -14.69 -6.94
N ASN A 241 6.89 -13.37 -6.83
CA ASN A 241 5.64 -12.60 -6.90
C ASN A 241 5.14 -12.48 -8.34
N LEU A 242 6.02 -12.65 -9.33
CA LEU A 242 5.77 -12.43 -10.75
C LEU A 242 5.29 -11.00 -11.04
N SER A 243 5.95 -10.03 -10.40
CA SER A 243 5.54 -8.62 -10.39
C SER A 243 6.33 -7.71 -11.32
N ASP A 244 7.24 -8.27 -12.14
CA ASP A 244 7.94 -7.52 -13.17
C ASP A 244 7.03 -7.26 -14.39
N MET A 245 7.04 -6.03 -14.87
CA MET A 245 6.33 -5.67 -16.09
C MET A 245 7.18 -6.01 -17.31
N LYS A 246 6.57 -6.76 -18.24
CA LYS A 246 7.14 -7.19 -19.52
C LYS A 246 6.12 -7.01 -20.64
N ASN A 247 6.57 -6.74 -21.85
CA ASN A 247 5.70 -6.71 -23.02
C ASN A 247 5.33 -8.12 -23.49
N THR A 248 4.56 -8.22 -24.56
CA THR A 248 4.11 -9.49 -25.16
C THR A 248 5.25 -10.40 -25.61
N ASP A 249 6.41 -9.84 -25.93
CA ASP A 249 7.62 -10.57 -26.36
C ASP A 249 8.53 -10.93 -25.16
N ALA A 250 8.01 -10.82 -23.93
CA ALA A 250 8.72 -11.02 -22.67
C ALA A 250 9.90 -10.05 -22.45
N VAL A 251 9.95 -8.94 -23.19
CA VAL A 251 10.94 -7.87 -23.01
C VAL A 251 10.47 -6.99 -21.84
N THR A 252 11.38 -6.75 -20.90
CA THR A 252 11.09 -5.88 -19.74
C THR A 252 10.83 -4.43 -20.17
N TYR A 253 9.96 -3.74 -19.42
CA TYR A 253 9.78 -2.29 -19.54
C TYR A 253 10.92 -1.47 -18.90
N GLY A 254 12.05 -2.10 -18.62
CA GLY A 254 13.25 -1.51 -18.03
C GLY A 254 13.20 -1.38 -16.53
N ASP A 255 14.37 -1.32 -15.94
CA ASP A 255 14.56 -1.18 -14.51
C ASP A 255 14.86 0.29 -14.17
N PHE A 256 14.19 0.81 -13.15
CA PHE A 256 14.48 2.13 -12.61
C PHE A 256 15.84 2.10 -11.91
N ALA A 257 16.86 2.69 -12.54
CA ALA A 257 18.23 2.68 -12.04
C ALA A 257 19.01 3.93 -12.52
N PRO A 258 20.19 4.23 -11.95
CA PRO A 258 21.05 5.28 -12.45
C PRO A 258 21.35 5.10 -13.95
N GLY A 259 21.01 6.13 -14.75
CA GLY A 259 21.15 6.12 -16.20
C GLY A 259 19.96 5.53 -16.97
N SER A 260 18.94 4.97 -16.29
CA SER A 260 17.70 4.46 -16.90
C SER A 260 16.46 4.76 -16.02
N TYR A 261 16.29 6.01 -15.62
CA TYR A 261 15.16 6.43 -14.77
C TYR A 261 13.79 6.38 -15.46
N GLU A 262 13.76 6.11 -16.77
CA GLU A 262 12.55 5.79 -17.53
C GLU A 262 12.07 4.36 -17.33
N GLY A 263 12.86 3.50 -16.70
CA GLY A 263 12.47 2.14 -16.37
C GLY A 263 11.27 2.10 -15.42
N ARG A 264 10.35 1.16 -15.64
CA ARG A 264 9.08 1.07 -14.93
C ARG A 264 9.10 0.03 -13.79
N ASN A 265 10.09 -0.86 -13.78
CA ASN A 265 10.29 -1.86 -12.73
C ASN A 265 11.24 -1.31 -11.65
N MET A 266 10.80 -1.36 -10.39
CA MET A 266 11.57 -0.92 -9.24
C MET A 266 12.04 -2.10 -8.40
N HIS A 267 13.32 -2.11 -8.05
CA HIS A 267 13.91 -3.11 -7.17
C HIS A 267 14.16 -2.49 -5.80
N PHE A 268 13.22 -2.70 -4.87
CA PHE A 268 13.32 -2.09 -3.53
C PHE A 268 14.33 -2.79 -2.62
N GLY A 269 14.74 -4.04 -2.94
CA GLY A 269 15.49 -4.90 -2.05
C GLY A 269 14.63 -5.36 -0.86
N ILE A 270 15.22 -6.02 0.12
CA ILE A 270 14.52 -6.51 1.32
C ILE A 270 14.22 -5.32 2.26
N ARG A 271 13.23 -4.50 1.88
CA ARG A 271 12.86 -3.23 2.54
C ARG A 271 11.35 -2.98 2.40
N GLU A 272 10.54 -3.86 2.98
CA GLU A 272 9.08 -3.85 2.79
C GLU A 272 8.44 -2.54 3.30
N HIS A 273 8.89 -2.03 4.45
CA HIS A 273 8.34 -0.80 5.03
C HIS A 273 8.64 0.42 4.14
N ALA A 274 9.91 0.61 3.76
CA ALA A 274 10.28 1.70 2.86
C ALA A 274 9.67 1.53 1.47
N MET A 275 9.59 0.30 0.93
CA MET A 275 8.92 0.02 -0.33
C MET A 275 7.50 0.57 -0.34
N ALA A 276 6.69 0.22 0.66
CA ALA A 276 5.31 0.69 0.76
C ALA A 276 5.24 2.21 0.95
N ALA A 277 6.11 2.80 1.77
CA ALA A 277 6.15 4.25 2.01
C ALA A 277 6.61 5.04 0.77
N ILE A 278 7.63 4.56 0.05
CA ILE A 278 8.10 5.15 -1.21
C ILE A 278 6.98 5.10 -2.25
N THR A 279 6.29 3.95 -2.37
CA THR A 279 5.16 3.79 -3.29
C THR A 279 4.02 4.76 -2.96
N ASN A 280 3.72 4.98 -1.67
CA ASN A 280 2.77 6.01 -1.24
C ASN A 280 3.21 7.41 -1.71
N GLY A 281 4.48 7.75 -1.54
CA GLY A 281 5.05 9.03 -1.95
C GLY A 281 4.98 9.23 -3.47
N MET A 282 5.27 8.19 -4.25
CA MET A 282 5.16 8.22 -5.72
C MET A 282 3.72 8.47 -6.17
N GLN A 283 2.77 7.77 -5.57
CA GLN A 283 1.35 7.96 -5.87
C GLN A 283 0.86 9.37 -5.49
N LEU A 284 1.31 9.91 -4.35
CA LEU A 284 1.00 11.28 -3.89
C LEU A 284 1.55 12.37 -4.81
N HIS A 285 2.71 12.15 -5.44
CA HIS A 285 3.28 13.09 -6.41
C HIS A 285 2.33 13.31 -7.60
N GLY A 286 1.54 12.29 -7.94
CA GLY A 286 0.63 12.30 -9.07
C GLY A 286 1.31 11.94 -10.40
N GLY A 287 0.48 11.66 -11.41
CA GLY A 287 0.92 11.29 -12.75
C GLY A 287 1.28 9.81 -12.90
N LEU A 288 1.29 9.03 -11.83
CA LEU A 288 1.60 7.60 -11.83
C LEU A 288 0.45 6.79 -11.22
N HIS A 289 0.34 5.55 -11.64
CA HIS A 289 -0.36 4.48 -10.94
C HIS A 289 0.68 3.53 -10.37
N CYS A 290 0.64 3.33 -9.05
CA CYS A 290 1.74 2.66 -8.37
C CYS A 290 1.32 1.34 -7.73
N TYR A 291 2.20 0.32 -7.85
CA TYR A 291 2.07 -0.94 -7.13
C TYR A 291 3.38 -1.30 -6.43
N CYS A 292 3.28 -2.14 -5.39
CA CYS A 292 4.43 -2.81 -4.81
C CYS A 292 4.07 -4.24 -4.39
N ALA A 293 5.08 -5.11 -4.29
CA ALA A 293 4.89 -6.54 -4.13
C ALA A 293 5.80 -7.15 -3.07
N THR A 294 5.25 -8.08 -2.30
CA THR A 294 6.02 -8.95 -1.39
C THR A 294 5.22 -10.23 -1.11
N PHE A 295 5.74 -11.17 -0.33
CA PHE A 295 4.93 -12.26 0.22
C PHE A 295 3.93 -11.72 1.23
N PHE A 296 2.77 -12.38 1.32
CA PHE A 296 1.68 -11.88 2.17
C PHE A 296 2.07 -11.85 3.65
N ILE A 297 2.83 -12.81 4.13
CA ILE A 297 3.33 -12.82 5.51
C ILE A 297 4.16 -11.55 5.82
N PHE A 298 4.91 -11.03 4.84
CA PHE A 298 5.72 -9.83 5.01
C PHE A 298 4.92 -8.52 4.94
N SER A 299 3.59 -8.60 4.72
CA SER A 299 2.72 -7.44 4.95
C SER A 299 2.83 -6.90 6.37
N ASP A 300 3.22 -7.73 7.35
CA ASP A 300 3.46 -7.30 8.72
C ASP A 300 4.57 -6.26 8.83
N TYR A 301 5.62 -6.34 8.00
CA TYR A 301 6.68 -5.33 7.95
C TYR A 301 6.22 -4.02 7.32
N CYS A 302 5.37 -4.04 6.30
CA CYS A 302 4.90 -2.84 5.62
C CYS A 302 3.52 -2.34 6.09
N LYS A 303 2.88 -3.01 7.05
CA LYS A 303 1.52 -2.72 7.51
C LYS A 303 1.33 -1.28 7.97
N HIS A 304 2.34 -0.67 8.61
CA HIS A 304 2.26 0.73 9.02
C HIS A 304 2.11 1.66 7.80
N ALA A 305 2.93 1.50 6.77
CA ALA A 305 2.82 2.29 5.55
C ALA A 305 1.51 2.02 4.78
N MET A 306 1.04 0.76 4.77
CA MET A 306 -0.28 0.41 4.22
C MET A 306 -1.42 1.10 4.98
N ARG A 307 -1.33 1.16 6.33
CA ARG A 307 -2.29 1.91 7.14
C ARG A 307 -2.29 3.40 6.82
N LEU A 308 -1.12 3.99 6.56
CA LEU A 308 -1.01 5.39 6.17
C LEU A 308 -1.62 5.65 4.79
N SER A 309 -1.43 4.74 3.82
CA SER A 309 -2.11 4.88 2.52
C SER A 309 -3.65 4.85 2.67
N ALA A 310 -4.16 4.00 3.55
CA ALA A 310 -5.59 3.94 3.85
C ALA A 310 -6.10 5.20 4.55
N LEU A 311 -5.34 5.73 5.51
CA LEU A 311 -5.67 6.98 6.21
C LEU A 311 -5.70 8.20 5.26
N MET A 312 -4.79 8.24 4.29
CA MET A 312 -4.66 9.32 3.30
C MET A 312 -5.51 9.08 2.03
N ASN A 313 -6.21 7.94 1.92
CA ASN A 313 -6.95 7.53 0.71
C ASN A 313 -6.06 7.53 -0.55
N ILE A 314 -4.91 6.89 -0.48
CA ILE A 314 -3.96 6.77 -1.60
C ILE A 314 -4.17 5.43 -2.29
N PRO A 315 -4.54 5.38 -3.60
CA PRO A 315 -4.89 4.15 -4.32
C PRO A 315 -3.65 3.35 -4.76
N VAL A 316 -2.82 2.93 -3.82
CA VAL A 316 -1.68 2.04 -4.07
C VAL A 316 -2.17 0.59 -4.18
N VAL A 317 -1.61 -0.17 -5.12
CA VAL A 317 -1.86 -1.60 -5.27
C VAL A 317 -0.77 -2.39 -4.56
N TYR A 318 -1.15 -3.19 -3.57
CA TYR A 318 -0.26 -4.10 -2.85
C TYR A 318 -0.45 -5.52 -3.37
N ILE A 319 0.52 -6.06 -4.10
CA ILE A 319 0.53 -7.45 -4.59
C ILE A 319 1.14 -8.32 -3.49
N LEU A 320 0.30 -9.10 -2.81
CA LEU A 320 0.67 -9.92 -1.66
C LEU A 320 0.47 -11.39 -2.02
N THR A 321 1.55 -12.07 -2.41
CA THR A 321 1.48 -13.46 -2.87
C THR A 321 1.77 -14.44 -1.75
N HIS A 322 1.53 -15.75 -1.99
CA HIS A 322 1.75 -16.80 -0.98
C HIS A 322 0.77 -16.62 0.19
N ASP A 323 -0.51 -16.72 -0.12
CA ASP A 323 -1.65 -16.23 0.66
C ASP A 323 -2.02 -17.04 1.90
N SER A 324 -1.60 -18.30 2.02
CA SER A 324 -2.09 -19.24 3.03
C SER A 324 -1.18 -20.44 3.22
N ILE A 325 -1.62 -21.46 3.92
CA ILE A 325 -0.95 -22.77 4.05
C ILE A 325 -0.63 -23.43 2.69
N GLY A 326 -1.23 -22.94 1.59
CA GLY A 326 -0.86 -23.33 0.22
C GLY A 326 0.56 -22.96 -0.20
N VAL A 327 1.31 -22.22 0.62
CA VAL A 327 2.76 -22.00 0.50
C VAL A 327 3.52 -23.32 0.54
N GLY A 328 3.15 -24.18 1.47
CA GLY A 328 3.66 -25.55 1.53
C GLY A 328 4.92 -25.72 2.35
N GLU A 329 6.00 -26.20 1.72
CA GLU A 329 7.22 -26.65 2.39
C GLU A 329 7.98 -25.55 3.14
N ASP A 330 7.79 -24.27 2.79
CA ASP A 330 8.39 -23.13 3.49
C ASP A 330 7.91 -23.03 4.96
N GLY A 331 6.70 -23.55 5.22
CA GLY A 331 6.17 -23.77 6.55
C GLY A 331 5.65 -22.52 7.27
N PRO A 332 5.41 -22.64 8.60
CA PRO A 332 4.66 -21.65 9.40
C PRO A 332 5.21 -20.23 9.36
N THR A 333 6.52 -20.04 9.14
CA THR A 333 7.14 -18.71 9.05
C THR A 333 6.76 -17.94 7.79
N HIS A 334 6.21 -18.65 6.78
CA HIS A 334 5.81 -18.09 5.50
C HIS A 334 4.33 -18.28 5.18
N GLU A 335 3.58 -18.96 6.06
CA GLU A 335 2.16 -19.27 5.91
C GLU A 335 1.30 -18.27 6.70
N PRO A 336 0.63 -17.30 6.03
CA PRO A 336 -0.24 -16.34 6.70
C PRO A 336 -1.44 -17.02 7.36
N VAL A 337 -1.82 -16.55 8.53
CA VAL A 337 -3.04 -16.96 9.27
C VAL A 337 -3.87 -15.75 9.65
N GLU A 338 -3.30 -14.81 10.41
CA GLU A 338 -3.97 -13.63 10.92
C GLU A 338 -3.89 -12.40 9.99
N GLN A 339 -3.07 -12.43 8.95
CA GLN A 339 -2.83 -11.27 8.09
C GLN A 339 -4.09 -10.80 7.35
N LEU A 340 -5.00 -11.72 6.94
CA LEU A 340 -6.26 -11.34 6.31
C LEU A 340 -7.12 -10.46 7.22
N ILE A 341 -7.39 -10.90 8.44
CA ILE A 341 -8.19 -10.10 9.39
C ILE A 341 -7.46 -8.83 9.80
N ALA A 342 -6.12 -8.86 9.92
CA ALA A 342 -5.34 -7.69 10.24
C ALA A 342 -5.47 -6.59 9.18
N LEU A 343 -5.44 -6.93 7.88
CA LEU A 343 -5.65 -5.96 6.81
C LEU A 343 -7.13 -5.53 6.69
N ARG A 344 -8.09 -6.45 6.77
CA ARG A 344 -9.53 -6.16 6.74
C ARG A 344 -9.97 -5.26 7.90
N SER A 345 -9.22 -5.22 9.00
CA SER A 345 -9.50 -4.32 10.13
C SER A 345 -9.03 -2.88 9.92
N ILE A 346 -8.22 -2.61 8.89
CA ILE A 346 -7.76 -1.25 8.59
C ILE A 346 -8.87 -0.49 7.85
N PRO A 347 -9.39 0.62 8.39
CA PRO A 347 -10.40 1.42 7.69
C PRO A 347 -9.90 1.87 6.31
N ASN A 348 -10.79 1.86 5.31
CA ASN A 348 -10.52 2.21 3.90
C ASN A 348 -9.53 1.30 3.15
N MET A 349 -8.99 0.25 3.75
CA MET A 349 -8.21 -0.76 3.03
C MET A 349 -9.16 -1.72 2.31
N LYS A 350 -8.95 -1.97 1.02
CA LYS A 350 -9.64 -3.06 0.30
C LYS A 350 -8.75 -4.29 0.27
N VAL A 351 -9.32 -5.46 0.57
CA VAL A 351 -8.60 -6.73 0.55
C VAL A 351 -9.30 -7.69 -0.40
N TYR A 352 -8.69 -7.92 -1.56
CA TYR A 352 -9.17 -8.90 -2.54
C TYR A 352 -8.39 -10.21 -2.39
N ARG A 353 -9.10 -11.31 -2.20
CA ARG A 353 -8.57 -12.69 -2.24
C ARG A 353 -9.30 -13.47 -3.33
N PRO A 354 -8.84 -13.38 -4.59
CA PRO A 354 -9.54 -13.95 -5.74
C PRO A 354 -9.45 -15.47 -5.82
N ALA A 355 -10.53 -16.10 -6.30
CA ALA A 355 -10.65 -17.55 -6.47
C ALA A 355 -10.16 -18.03 -7.84
N ASP A 356 -9.99 -17.14 -8.82
CA ASP A 356 -9.52 -17.46 -10.16
C ASP A 356 -8.92 -16.26 -10.90
N GLY A 357 -8.58 -16.46 -12.18
CA GLY A 357 -7.99 -15.40 -13.00
C GLY A 357 -8.93 -14.25 -13.32
N LYS A 358 -10.23 -14.51 -13.48
CA LYS A 358 -11.21 -13.47 -13.80
C LYS A 358 -11.52 -12.60 -12.58
N GLU A 359 -11.59 -13.20 -11.38
CA GLU A 359 -11.66 -12.42 -10.13
C GLU A 359 -10.39 -11.61 -9.90
N THR A 360 -9.20 -12.16 -10.28
CA THR A 360 -7.94 -11.42 -10.22
C THR A 360 -7.96 -10.20 -11.14
N ALA A 361 -8.51 -10.33 -12.34
CA ALA A 361 -8.68 -9.19 -13.26
C ALA A 361 -9.63 -8.13 -12.68
N ALA A 362 -10.76 -8.55 -12.10
CA ALA A 362 -11.68 -7.64 -11.43
C ALA A 362 -11.02 -6.91 -10.24
N ALA A 363 -10.20 -7.62 -9.46
CA ALA A 363 -9.46 -7.04 -8.34
C ALA A 363 -8.46 -5.95 -8.81
N TRP A 364 -7.72 -6.18 -9.90
CA TRP A 364 -6.86 -5.19 -10.53
C TRP A 364 -7.64 -3.97 -11.02
N ILE A 365 -8.79 -4.18 -11.67
CA ILE A 365 -9.67 -3.09 -12.12
C ILE A 365 -10.12 -2.25 -10.92
N SER A 366 -10.65 -2.90 -9.87
CA SER A 366 -11.07 -2.21 -8.64
C SER A 366 -9.92 -1.43 -7.97
N ALA A 367 -8.71 -1.97 -8.01
CA ALA A 367 -7.53 -1.33 -7.42
C ALA A 367 -7.14 -0.05 -8.18
N LEU A 368 -7.08 -0.10 -9.52
CA LEU A 368 -6.60 1.00 -10.35
C LEU A 368 -7.65 2.10 -10.60
N THR A 369 -8.94 1.76 -10.54
CA THR A 369 -10.03 2.72 -10.75
C THR A 369 -10.61 3.29 -9.45
N GLY A 370 -10.22 2.72 -8.31
CA GLY A 370 -10.64 3.16 -6.98
C GLY A 370 -9.82 4.32 -6.43
N THR A 371 -10.26 4.85 -5.28
CA THR A 371 -9.58 5.92 -4.55
C THR A 371 -8.92 5.45 -3.25
N ALA A 372 -9.03 4.17 -2.94
CA ALA A 372 -8.50 3.56 -1.72
C ALA A 372 -7.41 2.53 -2.05
N PRO A 373 -6.45 2.30 -1.15
CA PRO A 373 -5.43 1.27 -1.35
C PRO A 373 -6.06 -0.11 -1.39
N THR A 374 -5.50 -0.99 -2.19
CA THR A 374 -6.02 -2.32 -2.42
C THR A 374 -4.93 -3.38 -2.27
N ALA A 375 -5.15 -4.34 -1.38
CA ALA A 375 -4.33 -5.53 -1.24
C ALA A 375 -4.88 -6.65 -2.13
N LEU A 376 -4.06 -7.19 -3.01
CA LEU A 376 -4.33 -8.36 -3.83
C LEU A 376 -3.64 -9.57 -3.18
N VAL A 377 -4.39 -10.40 -2.50
CA VAL A 377 -3.88 -11.56 -1.74
C VAL A 377 -3.98 -12.81 -2.63
N LEU A 378 -2.83 -13.32 -3.08
CA LEU A 378 -2.72 -14.21 -4.23
C LEU A 378 -2.06 -15.54 -3.89
N THR A 379 -2.58 -16.63 -4.46
CA THR A 379 -2.11 -17.99 -4.20
C THR A 379 -0.76 -18.31 -4.88
N ARG A 380 -0.01 -19.22 -4.27
CA ARG A 380 1.13 -19.91 -4.91
C ARG A 380 0.66 -21.12 -5.73
N GLN A 381 -0.32 -21.87 -5.24
CA GLN A 381 -0.89 -23.04 -5.88
C GLN A 381 -1.88 -22.67 -6.99
N ASN A 382 -2.06 -23.58 -7.97
CA ASN A 382 -3.01 -23.40 -9.05
C ASN A 382 -4.45 -23.56 -8.54
N LEU A 383 -5.34 -22.73 -9.10
CA LEU A 383 -6.79 -22.77 -8.86
C LEU A 383 -7.53 -23.02 -10.17
N PRO A 384 -8.73 -23.64 -10.11
CA PRO A 384 -9.60 -23.80 -11.28
C PRO A 384 -10.06 -22.44 -11.82
N GLN A 385 -10.66 -22.44 -13.01
CA GLN A 385 -11.33 -21.28 -13.59
C GLN A 385 -12.84 -21.52 -13.59
N TYR A 386 -13.62 -20.51 -13.21
CA TYR A 386 -15.08 -20.61 -13.10
C TYR A 386 -15.75 -19.84 -14.24
N GLU A 387 -16.78 -20.43 -14.83
CA GLU A 387 -17.49 -19.83 -15.96
C GLU A 387 -18.15 -18.49 -15.56
N ARG A 388 -18.81 -18.46 -14.40
CA ARG A 388 -19.58 -17.31 -13.91
C ARG A 388 -18.78 -16.26 -13.16
N SER A 389 -17.48 -16.47 -12.94
CA SER A 389 -16.60 -15.45 -12.36
C SER A 389 -16.36 -14.31 -13.35
N GLY A 390 -15.85 -13.17 -12.86
CA GLY A 390 -15.50 -12.03 -13.69
C GLY A 390 -15.91 -10.69 -13.07
N LEU A 391 -16.56 -9.82 -13.85
CA LEU A 391 -16.95 -8.47 -13.40
C LEU A 391 -17.87 -8.47 -12.16
N ALA A 392 -18.59 -9.58 -11.90
CA ALA A 392 -19.39 -9.71 -10.68
C ALA A 392 -18.56 -9.57 -9.40
N ALA A 393 -17.27 -9.94 -9.44
CA ALA A 393 -16.34 -9.80 -8.33
C ALA A 393 -16.08 -8.34 -7.92
N LEU A 394 -16.34 -7.37 -8.78
CA LEU A 394 -16.30 -5.93 -8.43
C LEU A 394 -17.29 -5.55 -7.33
N LYS A 395 -18.34 -6.36 -7.14
CA LYS A 395 -19.31 -6.19 -6.05
C LYS A 395 -18.84 -6.78 -4.71
N GLY A 396 -17.68 -7.40 -4.69
CA GLY A 396 -17.04 -7.93 -3.49
C GLY A 396 -17.54 -9.29 -3.01
N GLY A 397 -18.79 -9.65 -3.34
CA GLY A 397 -19.39 -10.95 -3.07
C GLY A 397 -20.54 -11.21 -4.04
N TYR A 398 -20.65 -12.43 -4.58
CA TYR A 398 -21.65 -12.76 -5.59
C TYR A 398 -21.95 -14.27 -5.61
N VAL A 399 -23.08 -14.65 -6.20
CA VAL A 399 -23.44 -16.06 -6.39
C VAL A 399 -22.62 -16.64 -7.53
N LEU A 400 -21.66 -17.51 -7.20
CA LEU A 400 -20.84 -18.21 -8.18
C LEU A 400 -21.60 -19.38 -8.81
N GLU A 401 -22.21 -20.21 -7.95
CA GLU A 401 -23.08 -21.30 -8.40
C GLU A 401 -24.37 -21.32 -7.60
N ASP A 402 -25.50 -21.35 -8.28
CA ASP A 402 -26.84 -21.41 -7.68
C ASP A 402 -27.44 -22.81 -7.71
N CYS A 403 -28.61 -22.95 -7.06
CA CYS A 403 -29.49 -24.11 -7.12
C CYS A 403 -30.90 -23.69 -7.60
N GLU A 404 -31.74 -24.65 -7.94
CA GLU A 404 -33.13 -24.36 -8.22
C GLU A 404 -33.91 -24.03 -6.93
N GLY A 405 -34.66 -22.94 -6.97
CA GLY A 405 -35.44 -22.46 -5.83
C GLY A 405 -34.61 -21.85 -4.70
N THR A 406 -35.14 -21.89 -3.48
CA THR A 406 -34.45 -21.38 -2.30
C THR A 406 -33.39 -22.39 -1.83
N PRO A 407 -32.13 -21.99 -1.61
CA PRO A 407 -31.14 -22.90 -1.08
C PRO A 407 -31.43 -23.29 0.37
N ASP A 408 -31.12 -24.53 0.72
CA ASP A 408 -31.18 -25.03 2.08
C ASP A 408 -29.97 -24.56 2.91
N VAL A 409 -28.81 -24.44 2.24
CA VAL A 409 -27.53 -24.00 2.86
C VAL A 409 -26.72 -23.09 1.94
N LEU A 410 -26.01 -22.11 2.52
CA LEU A 410 -25.06 -21.25 1.81
C LEU A 410 -23.64 -21.71 2.12
N LEU A 411 -22.84 -21.93 1.08
CA LEU A 411 -21.42 -22.22 1.14
C LEU A 411 -20.68 -20.96 0.69
N ILE A 412 -19.94 -20.33 1.58
CA ILE A 412 -19.36 -19.01 1.39
C ILE A 412 -17.85 -19.10 1.54
N ALA A 413 -17.08 -18.68 0.54
CA ALA A 413 -15.63 -18.75 0.60
C ALA A 413 -14.96 -17.59 -0.15
N SER A 414 -13.67 -17.39 0.08
CA SER A 414 -12.78 -16.55 -0.71
C SER A 414 -11.57 -17.36 -1.19
N GLY A 415 -10.94 -16.92 -2.26
CA GLY A 415 -9.68 -17.51 -2.72
C GLY A 415 -9.77 -19.01 -3.02
N SER A 416 -8.74 -19.74 -2.63
CA SER A 416 -8.60 -21.18 -2.93
C SER A 416 -9.71 -22.05 -2.37
N GLU A 417 -10.38 -21.64 -1.30
CA GLU A 417 -11.38 -22.48 -0.62
C GLU A 417 -12.76 -22.47 -1.33
N VAL A 418 -12.93 -21.63 -2.34
CA VAL A 418 -14.11 -21.66 -3.23
C VAL A 418 -14.22 -23.03 -3.93
N GLU A 419 -13.10 -23.65 -4.29
CA GLU A 419 -13.06 -24.98 -4.91
C GLU A 419 -13.71 -26.04 -4.02
N GLN A 420 -13.43 -26.05 -2.71
CA GLN A 420 -14.03 -26.99 -1.77
C GLN A 420 -15.53 -26.77 -1.65
N CYS A 421 -16.00 -25.52 -1.70
CA CYS A 421 -17.43 -25.21 -1.67
C CYS A 421 -18.14 -25.69 -2.93
N VAL A 422 -17.54 -25.54 -4.11
CA VAL A 422 -18.06 -26.05 -5.38
C VAL A 422 -18.16 -27.58 -5.36
N GLY A 423 -17.11 -28.25 -4.89
CA GLY A 423 -17.11 -29.71 -4.71
C GLY A 423 -18.18 -30.17 -3.72
N ALA A 424 -18.31 -29.50 -2.58
CA ALA A 424 -19.32 -29.84 -1.56
C ALA A 424 -20.74 -29.65 -2.04
N LYS A 425 -21.01 -28.62 -2.84
CA LYS A 425 -22.33 -28.44 -3.47
C LYS A 425 -22.72 -29.65 -4.32
N ALA A 426 -21.81 -30.20 -5.11
CA ALA A 426 -22.06 -31.39 -5.94
C ALA A 426 -22.34 -32.64 -5.09
N GLU A 427 -21.64 -32.81 -3.96
CA GLU A 427 -21.88 -33.92 -3.04
C GLU A 427 -23.25 -33.78 -2.30
N LEU A 428 -23.55 -32.59 -1.79
CA LEU A 428 -24.82 -32.28 -1.12
C LEU A 428 -26.03 -32.52 -2.04
N ALA A 429 -25.88 -32.17 -3.34
CA ALA A 429 -26.94 -32.38 -4.33
C ALA A 429 -27.32 -33.88 -4.52
N LYS A 430 -26.34 -34.81 -4.36
CA LYS A 430 -26.63 -36.27 -4.40
C LYS A 430 -27.53 -36.72 -3.25
N GLU A 431 -27.56 -35.97 -2.17
CA GLU A 431 -28.40 -36.23 -0.99
C GLU A 431 -29.69 -35.38 -0.99
N GLY A 432 -29.96 -34.65 -2.09
CA GLY A 432 -31.15 -33.80 -2.22
C GLY A 432 -31.07 -32.47 -1.47
N ILE A 433 -29.89 -32.07 -0.98
CA ILE A 433 -29.68 -30.80 -0.28
C ILE A 433 -29.28 -29.72 -1.31
N ARG A 434 -30.07 -28.64 -1.36
CA ARG A 434 -29.84 -27.52 -2.26
C ARG A 434 -28.82 -26.54 -1.66
N ALA A 435 -27.65 -26.47 -2.22
CA ALA A 435 -26.60 -25.56 -1.78
C ALA A 435 -26.34 -24.45 -2.82
N ARG A 436 -26.14 -23.24 -2.33
CA ARG A 436 -25.65 -22.10 -3.12
C ARG A 436 -24.21 -21.83 -2.76
N VAL A 437 -23.31 -21.67 -3.75
CA VAL A 437 -21.92 -21.25 -3.56
C VAL A 437 -21.81 -19.74 -3.80
N ILE A 438 -21.26 -19.05 -2.84
CA ILE A 438 -20.99 -17.61 -2.86
C ILE A 438 -19.48 -17.41 -2.83
N SER A 439 -18.91 -16.81 -3.88
CA SER A 439 -17.54 -16.29 -3.85
C SER A 439 -17.56 -14.90 -3.25
N MET A 440 -16.66 -14.66 -2.28
CA MET A 440 -16.58 -13.41 -1.52
C MET A 440 -15.15 -12.86 -1.52
N PRO A 441 -14.67 -12.44 -2.71
CA PRO A 441 -13.28 -12.01 -2.85
C PRO A 441 -12.94 -10.72 -2.10
N CYS A 442 -13.91 -9.82 -1.80
CA CYS A 442 -13.64 -8.57 -1.11
C CYS A 442 -14.82 -8.15 -0.21
N PHE A 443 -14.63 -8.23 1.08
CA PHE A 443 -15.66 -7.88 2.07
C PHE A 443 -16.04 -6.40 2.02
N GLU A 444 -15.07 -5.52 1.85
CA GLU A 444 -15.25 -4.07 1.85
C GLU A 444 -16.13 -3.61 0.69
N GLU A 445 -15.99 -4.22 -0.49
CA GLU A 445 -16.84 -3.90 -1.64
C GLU A 445 -18.23 -4.55 -1.50
N TYR A 446 -18.34 -5.74 -0.91
CA TYR A 446 -19.64 -6.36 -0.63
C TYR A 446 -20.48 -5.55 0.36
N GLU A 447 -19.84 -5.03 1.41
CA GLU A 447 -20.54 -4.24 2.44
C GLU A 447 -21.10 -2.91 1.91
N LYS A 448 -20.52 -2.36 0.85
CA LYS A 448 -21.02 -1.15 0.16
C LYS A 448 -22.27 -1.41 -0.69
N GLN A 449 -22.60 -2.67 -0.98
CA GLN A 449 -23.75 -3.00 -1.82
C GLN A 449 -25.08 -2.69 -1.10
N SER A 450 -26.13 -2.48 -1.89
CA SER A 450 -27.46 -2.25 -1.36
C SER A 450 -27.99 -3.44 -0.55
N ALA A 451 -28.95 -3.20 0.32
CA ALA A 451 -29.58 -4.26 1.12
C ALA A 451 -30.23 -5.31 0.21
N GLU A 452 -30.87 -4.89 -0.89
CA GLU A 452 -31.53 -5.76 -1.87
C GLU A 452 -30.50 -6.66 -2.56
N TYR A 453 -29.33 -6.11 -2.93
CA TYR A 453 -28.27 -6.93 -3.53
C TYR A 453 -27.73 -7.95 -2.53
N LYS A 454 -27.43 -7.52 -1.30
CA LYS A 454 -26.95 -8.42 -0.24
C LYS A 454 -27.96 -9.53 0.05
N GLU A 455 -29.25 -9.21 0.10
CA GLU A 455 -30.33 -10.21 0.28
C GLU A 455 -30.44 -11.17 -0.91
N SER A 456 -30.21 -10.70 -2.14
CA SER A 456 -30.24 -11.57 -3.33
C SER A 456 -29.08 -12.56 -3.36
N VAL A 457 -27.90 -12.19 -2.85
CA VAL A 457 -26.70 -13.04 -2.76
C VAL A 457 -26.81 -13.99 -1.58
N MET A 458 -27.14 -13.45 -0.40
CA MET A 458 -27.13 -14.16 0.89
C MET A 458 -28.47 -13.95 1.61
N PRO A 459 -29.52 -14.68 1.18
CA PRO A 459 -30.85 -14.51 1.75
C PRO A 459 -30.88 -14.66 3.27
N SER A 460 -31.45 -13.68 3.94
CA SER A 460 -31.52 -13.63 5.42
C SER A 460 -32.34 -14.78 6.03
N ALA A 461 -33.28 -15.32 5.26
CA ALA A 461 -34.08 -16.49 5.64
C ALA A 461 -33.23 -17.77 5.71
N VAL A 462 -32.12 -17.88 4.95
CA VAL A 462 -31.26 -19.06 4.95
C VAL A 462 -30.25 -18.93 6.07
N LYS A 463 -30.50 -19.63 7.18
CA LYS A 463 -29.65 -19.56 8.40
C LYS A 463 -28.53 -20.60 8.40
N ALA A 464 -28.70 -21.71 7.66
CA ALA A 464 -27.63 -22.70 7.52
C ALA A 464 -26.54 -22.15 6.59
N ARG A 465 -25.31 -22.00 7.13
CA ARG A 465 -24.20 -21.39 6.41
C ARG A 465 -22.88 -22.08 6.77
N VAL A 466 -21.99 -22.21 5.80
CA VAL A 466 -20.61 -22.63 6.02
C VAL A 466 -19.71 -21.59 5.39
N CYS A 467 -18.81 -21.01 6.19
CA CYS A 467 -17.78 -20.10 5.74
C CYS A 467 -16.43 -20.82 5.71
N VAL A 468 -15.67 -20.70 4.61
CA VAL A 468 -14.42 -21.45 4.42
C VAL A 468 -13.32 -20.50 3.94
N GLU A 469 -12.24 -20.39 4.72
CA GLU A 469 -11.06 -19.59 4.36
C GLU A 469 -9.83 -20.07 5.12
N ALA A 470 -8.73 -20.36 4.41
CA ALA A 470 -7.45 -20.75 5.01
C ALA A 470 -6.76 -19.52 5.63
N GLY A 471 -7.35 -19.05 6.71
CA GLY A 471 -6.93 -17.91 7.53
C GLY A 471 -7.73 -17.89 8.83
N SER A 472 -7.51 -16.89 9.66
CA SER A 472 -8.21 -16.73 10.93
C SER A 472 -9.73 -16.67 10.75
N PRO A 473 -10.53 -17.42 11.55
CA PRO A 473 -11.98 -17.47 11.43
C PRO A 473 -12.68 -16.15 11.78
N TYR A 474 -12.00 -15.22 12.45
CA TYR A 474 -12.60 -14.00 12.98
C TYR A 474 -13.26 -13.11 11.92
N SER A 475 -12.80 -13.14 10.67
CA SER A 475 -13.41 -12.40 9.57
C SER A 475 -14.84 -12.86 9.23
N TRP A 476 -15.20 -14.11 9.59
CA TRP A 476 -16.37 -14.78 9.06
C TRP A 476 -17.58 -14.83 9.99
N TYR A 477 -17.44 -14.53 11.29
CA TYR A 477 -18.54 -14.63 12.25
C TYR A 477 -19.78 -13.85 11.84
N LYS A 478 -19.63 -12.66 11.25
CA LYS A 478 -20.73 -11.84 10.74
C LYS A 478 -21.57 -12.57 9.68
N TYR A 479 -20.91 -13.35 8.82
CA TYR A 479 -21.53 -14.03 7.68
C TYR A 479 -22.06 -15.41 8.04
N ALA A 480 -21.37 -16.10 8.92
CA ALA A 480 -21.82 -17.40 9.44
C ALA A 480 -23.10 -17.26 10.27
N GLY A 481 -23.19 -16.28 11.15
CA GLY A 481 -24.28 -16.12 12.11
C GLY A 481 -24.31 -17.26 13.14
N ASP A 482 -25.38 -17.32 13.95
CA ASP A 482 -25.45 -18.21 15.13
C ASP A 482 -25.56 -19.71 14.78
N ALA A 483 -26.20 -20.04 13.66
CA ALA A 483 -26.36 -21.43 13.21
C ALA A 483 -25.24 -21.90 12.27
N GLY A 484 -24.43 -20.97 11.76
CA GLY A 484 -23.39 -21.29 10.79
C GLY A 484 -22.18 -22.02 11.40
N GLU A 485 -21.37 -22.55 10.50
CA GLU A 485 -20.10 -23.20 10.78
C GLU A 485 -18.98 -22.44 10.04
N ILE A 486 -17.76 -22.47 10.59
CA ILE A 486 -16.60 -21.85 9.98
C ILE A 486 -15.48 -22.88 9.90
N ILE A 487 -14.88 -23.05 8.71
CA ILE A 487 -13.65 -23.80 8.51
C ILE A 487 -12.54 -22.77 8.30
N GLY A 488 -11.65 -22.64 9.28
CA GLY A 488 -10.55 -21.65 9.30
C GLY A 488 -9.37 -22.16 10.11
N MET A 489 -8.31 -21.35 10.18
CA MET A 489 -7.10 -21.65 10.92
C MET A 489 -7.20 -21.11 12.34
N SER A 490 -7.07 -21.99 13.34
CA SER A 490 -6.98 -21.64 14.77
C SER A 490 -5.57 -21.84 15.33
N THR A 491 -4.65 -22.35 14.53
CA THR A 491 -3.24 -22.56 14.85
C THR A 491 -2.38 -22.09 13.69
N PHE A 492 -1.07 -21.99 13.90
CA PHE A 492 -0.14 -21.84 12.80
C PHE A 492 -0.17 -23.05 11.87
N GLY A 493 0.30 -22.87 10.64
CA GLY A 493 0.43 -23.93 9.66
C GLY A 493 1.57 -24.93 9.97
N ALA A 494 1.99 -25.69 8.98
CA ALA A 494 3.04 -26.69 9.11
C ALA A 494 3.84 -26.81 7.80
N SER A 495 5.09 -27.27 7.86
CA SER A 495 5.89 -27.57 6.67
C SER A 495 5.45 -28.90 6.03
N GLY A 496 5.11 -28.88 4.76
CA GLY A 496 4.71 -30.08 4.01
C GLY A 496 4.10 -29.74 2.65
N PRO A 497 3.82 -30.73 1.80
CA PRO A 497 3.15 -30.49 0.53
C PRO A 497 1.77 -29.83 0.73
N ALA A 498 1.46 -28.78 -0.02
CA ALA A 498 0.23 -27.99 0.13
C ALA A 498 -1.03 -28.85 0.24
N ALA A 499 -1.22 -29.82 -0.65
CA ALA A 499 -2.40 -30.72 -0.64
C ALA A 499 -2.54 -31.52 0.67
N GLN A 500 -1.43 -31.92 1.31
CA GLN A 500 -1.45 -32.58 2.60
C GLN A 500 -1.82 -31.62 3.72
N LEU A 501 -1.34 -30.38 3.67
CA LEU A 501 -1.66 -29.35 4.66
C LEU A 501 -3.15 -28.97 4.59
N PHE A 502 -3.70 -28.75 3.41
CA PHE A 502 -5.14 -28.51 3.27
C PHE A 502 -5.97 -29.64 3.89
N LYS A 503 -5.59 -30.91 3.64
CA LYS A 503 -6.24 -32.07 4.28
C LYS A 503 -6.04 -32.10 5.79
N LEU A 504 -4.82 -31.85 6.28
CA LEU A 504 -4.48 -31.84 7.70
C LEU A 504 -5.32 -30.84 8.49
N PHE A 505 -5.48 -29.64 7.94
CA PHE A 505 -6.22 -28.55 8.57
C PHE A 505 -7.72 -28.54 8.22
N GLY A 506 -8.22 -29.58 7.52
CA GLY A 506 -9.65 -29.79 7.29
C GLY A 506 -10.25 -28.99 6.15
N PHE A 507 -9.46 -28.41 5.26
CA PHE A 507 -9.95 -27.74 4.06
C PHE A 507 -10.21 -28.79 2.95
N THR A 508 -11.25 -29.61 3.15
CA THR A 508 -11.65 -30.67 2.23
C THR A 508 -13.15 -30.59 1.92
N VAL A 509 -13.54 -31.16 0.78
CA VAL A 509 -14.95 -31.25 0.36
C VAL A 509 -15.79 -31.98 1.42
N GLU A 510 -15.27 -33.07 1.96
CA GLU A 510 -15.97 -33.90 2.96
C GLU A 510 -16.27 -33.10 4.23
N ASN A 511 -15.31 -32.30 4.71
CA ASN A 511 -15.51 -31.47 5.90
C ASN A 511 -16.52 -30.36 5.64
N VAL A 512 -16.51 -29.73 4.45
CA VAL A 512 -17.53 -28.73 4.09
C VAL A 512 -18.92 -29.34 4.08
N VAL A 513 -19.08 -30.57 3.55
CA VAL A 513 -20.35 -31.33 3.57
C VAL A 513 -20.79 -31.64 5.01
N GLU A 514 -19.85 -32.09 5.87
CA GLU A 514 -20.15 -32.38 7.29
C GLU A 514 -20.62 -31.11 8.01
N LYS A 515 -19.92 -29.98 7.83
CA LYS A 515 -20.27 -28.69 8.43
C LYS A 515 -21.61 -28.15 7.90
N ALA A 516 -21.92 -28.35 6.62
CA ALA A 516 -23.20 -27.98 6.05
C ALA A 516 -24.36 -28.76 6.72
N LYS A 517 -24.22 -30.05 6.90
CA LYS A 517 -25.19 -30.88 7.60
C LYS A 517 -25.33 -30.50 9.08
N ALA A 518 -24.21 -30.19 9.75
CA ALA A 518 -24.22 -29.72 11.13
C ALA A 518 -24.98 -28.39 11.28
N SER A 519 -24.75 -27.44 10.36
CA SER A 519 -25.45 -26.16 10.34
C SER A 519 -26.97 -26.34 10.06
N LEU A 520 -27.34 -27.20 9.11
CA LEU A 520 -28.76 -27.55 8.84
C LEU A 520 -29.45 -28.15 10.08
N ALA A 521 -28.76 -29.04 10.80
CA ALA A 521 -29.30 -29.65 12.03
C ALA A 521 -29.49 -28.62 13.16
N LYS A 522 -28.71 -27.55 13.23
CA LYS A 522 -28.90 -26.43 14.19
C LYS A 522 -30.14 -25.61 13.85
N VAL A 523 -30.43 -25.41 12.57
CA VAL A 523 -31.60 -24.62 12.09
C VAL A 523 -32.89 -25.40 12.27
N ALA A 524 -32.86 -26.75 12.24
CA ALA A 524 -34.03 -27.62 12.41
C ALA A 524 -34.48 -27.74 13.87
N LYS A 525 -33.67 -27.34 14.83
CA LYS A 525 -33.98 -27.27 16.27
C LYS A 525 -34.63 -25.95 16.66
#